data_a0dabf0647489b0e6f66aac28d17d85d
#
_entry.id   a0dabf0647489b0e6f66aac28d17d85d
#
_cell.length_a   1.000
_cell.length_b   1.000
_cell.length_c   1.000
_cell.angle_alpha   90.00
_cell.angle_beta   90.00
_cell.angle_gamma   90.00
#
_symmetry.space_group_name_H-M   'P 1'
#
loop_
_entity.id
_entity.type
_entity.pdbx_description
1 polymer ?
#
loop_
_entity_poly.entity_id
_entity_poly.type
_entity_poly.pdbx_seq_one_letter_code
_entity_poly.pdbx_strand_id
1 'polypeptide(L)'
;MKTTRRRILSGLLLACMLVLMVPVVSMAATGKIMFTDPNTEVGQEVSVNMRVNADASLGRAEIMLAYDAAALEFIEGNSVEGGAGALRAHGGPDAGDLKNIVFTMKFRALKPGTSQITITSCEVYDNDTQAVTISHQGTSTITIAGTESIAAG
;
A
#
# COMPACT_ATOMS: atom_id res chain seq x y z
N MET A 1 -10.06 -21.92 62.07
CA MET A 1 -11.03 -21.04 61.40
C MET A 1 -10.36 -19.88 60.66
N LYS A 2 -9.30 -19.30 61.13
CA LYS A 2 -8.60 -18.21 60.43
C LYS A 2 -7.97 -18.64 59.12
N THR A 3 -7.55 -19.89 59.00
CA THR A 3 -6.95 -20.40 57.76
C THR A 3 -7.93 -20.64 56.60
N THR A 4 -9.21 -20.85 56.90
CA THR A 4 -10.25 -21.06 55.90
C THR A 4 -10.63 -19.74 55.22
N ARG A 5 -10.65 -18.63 55.96
CA ARG A 5 -10.94 -17.28 55.40
C ARG A 5 -9.81 -16.81 54.49
N ARG A 6 -8.57 -17.09 54.83
CA ARG A 6 -7.40 -16.75 53.98
C ARG A 6 -7.40 -17.49 52.64
N ARG A 7 -7.81 -18.77 52.62
CA ARG A 7 -7.91 -19.56 51.39
C ARG A 7 -9.01 -19.07 50.47
N ILE A 8 -10.14 -18.63 50.99
CA ILE A 8 -11.25 -18.07 50.20
C ILE A 8 -10.85 -16.74 49.59
N LEU A 9 -10.15 -15.88 50.33
CA LEU A 9 -9.67 -14.59 49.84
C LEU A 9 -8.61 -14.75 48.75
N SER A 10 -7.71 -15.72 48.90
CA SER A 10 -6.71 -16.01 47.87
C SER A 10 -7.33 -16.54 46.57
N GLY A 11 -8.35 -17.39 46.65
CA GLY A 11 -9.08 -17.89 45.51
C GLY A 11 -9.83 -16.80 44.74
N LEU A 12 -10.43 -15.87 45.48
CA LEU A 12 -11.15 -14.76 44.88
C LEU A 12 -10.21 -13.78 44.17
N LEU A 13 -9.05 -13.49 44.75
CA LEU A 13 -8.02 -12.66 44.13
C LEU A 13 -7.45 -13.29 42.83
N LEU A 14 -7.25 -14.59 42.84
CA LEU A 14 -6.75 -15.30 41.66
C LEU A 14 -7.78 -15.30 40.51
N ALA A 15 -9.07 -15.45 40.84
CA ALA A 15 -10.14 -15.38 39.86
C ALA A 15 -10.25 -14.00 39.21
N CYS A 16 -10.10 -12.93 40.02
CA CYS A 16 -10.09 -11.55 39.49
C CYS A 16 -8.89 -11.27 38.56
N MET A 17 -7.71 -11.80 38.89
CA MET A 17 -6.54 -11.65 38.01
C MET A 17 -6.67 -12.39 36.70
N LEU A 18 -7.32 -13.56 36.70
CA LEU A 18 -7.58 -14.31 35.48
C LEU A 18 -8.53 -13.57 34.52
N VAL A 19 -9.52 -12.85 35.05
CA VAL A 19 -10.44 -12.06 34.25
C VAL A 19 -9.74 -10.87 33.61
N LEU A 20 -8.74 -10.28 34.28
CA LEU A 20 -7.95 -9.18 33.77
C LEU A 20 -6.93 -9.60 32.69
N MET A 21 -6.67 -10.89 32.57
CA MET A 21 -5.74 -11.43 31.57
C MET A 21 -6.40 -11.93 30.27
N VAL A 22 -7.70 -11.69 30.10
CA VAL A 22 -8.36 -11.99 28.81
C VAL A 22 -7.77 -11.06 27.76
N PRO A 23 -7.12 -11.62 26.71
CA PRO A 23 -6.54 -10.78 25.68
C PRO A 23 -7.63 -9.99 24.95
N VAL A 24 -7.46 -8.68 24.88
CA VAL A 24 -8.32 -7.85 24.05
C VAL A 24 -7.97 -8.17 22.62
N VAL A 25 -8.88 -8.80 21.89
CA VAL A 25 -8.69 -9.04 20.47
C VAL A 25 -8.89 -7.71 19.76
N SER A 26 -7.78 -7.05 19.39
CA SER A 26 -7.85 -5.90 18.50
C SER A 26 -7.87 -6.40 17.07
N MET A 27 -8.88 -6.00 16.31
CA MET A 27 -8.93 -6.31 14.88
C MET A 27 -7.91 -5.45 14.14
N ALA A 28 -7.10 -6.06 13.27
CA ALA A 28 -6.19 -5.34 12.42
C ALA A 28 -6.98 -4.44 11.46
N ALA A 29 -6.45 -3.25 11.19
CA ALA A 29 -7.00 -2.38 10.17
C ALA A 29 -6.95 -3.06 8.80
N THR A 30 -7.92 -2.77 7.96
CA THR A 30 -8.00 -3.30 6.60
C THR A 30 -7.83 -2.16 5.61
N GLY A 31 -7.07 -2.41 4.56
CA GLY A 31 -6.83 -1.45 3.52
C GLY A 31 -6.82 -2.08 2.13
N LYS A 32 -6.73 -1.23 1.12
CA LYS A 32 -6.62 -1.63 -0.28
C LYS A 32 -5.72 -0.67 -1.02
N ILE A 33 -5.10 -1.16 -2.08
CA ILE A 33 -4.23 -0.40 -2.94
C ILE A 33 -4.84 -0.33 -4.33
N MET A 34 -5.00 0.88 -4.85
CA MET A 34 -5.63 1.15 -6.14
C MET A 34 -4.69 1.97 -7.01
N PHE A 35 -4.78 1.75 -8.31
CA PHE A 35 -4.01 2.50 -9.30
C PHE A 35 -4.93 3.17 -10.30
N THR A 36 -4.44 4.23 -10.94
CA THR A 36 -5.05 4.76 -12.15
C THR A 36 -4.58 3.97 -13.37
N ASP A 37 -5.41 3.91 -14.40
CA ASP A 37 -5.14 3.22 -15.67
C ASP A 37 -5.10 4.25 -16.81
N PRO A 38 -4.01 5.03 -16.95
CA PRO A 38 -3.96 6.10 -17.92
C PRO A 38 -3.70 5.63 -19.34
N ASN A 39 -4.04 6.48 -20.29
CA ASN A 39 -3.71 6.32 -21.71
C ASN A 39 -2.65 7.34 -22.09
N THR A 40 -1.77 6.96 -22.98
CA THR A 40 -0.72 7.85 -23.51
C THR A 40 -0.34 7.44 -24.92
N GLU A 41 0.64 8.10 -25.48
CA GLU A 41 1.24 7.79 -26.79
C GLU A 41 2.73 7.61 -26.64
N VAL A 42 3.33 6.86 -27.59
CA VAL A 42 4.78 6.67 -27.64
C VAL A 42 5.50 8.03 -27.65
N GLY A 43 6.49 8.16 -26.79
CA GLY A 43 7.28 9.38 -26.64
C GLY A 43 6.71 10.40 -25.65
N GLN A 44 5.48 10.20 -25.19
CA GLN A 44 4.84 11.11 -24.25
C GLN A 44 5.05 10.64 -22.81
N GLU A 45 4.97 11.59 -21.90
CA GLU A 45 5.00 11.31 -20.48
C GLU A 45 3.60 10.98 -19.96
N VAL A 46 3.51 10.12 -18.98
CA VAL A 46 2.26 9.72 -18.36
C VAL A 46 2.45 9.60 -16.86
N SER A 47 1.46 10.07 -16.10
CA SER A 47 1.48 9.96 -14.64
C SER A 47 0.55 8.85 -14.18
N VAL A 48 1.01 8.07 -13.23
CA VAL A 48 0.25 7.00 -12.58
C VAL A 48 0.17 7.32 -11.10
N ASN A 49 -1.02 7.26 -10.56
CA ASN A 49 -1.24 7.41 -9.12
C ASN A 49 -1.54 6.06 -8.49
N MET A 50 -0.89 5.79 -7.37
CA MET A 50 -1.17 4.64 -6.52
C MET A 50 -1.69 5.17 -5.19
N ARG A 51 -2.84 4.69 -4.76
CA ARG A 51 -3.47 5.11 -3.51
C ARG A 51 -3.60 3.92 -2.57
N VAL A 52 -3.08 4.08 -1.37
CA VAL A 52 -3.33 3.17 -0.26
C VAL A 52 -4.44 3.78 0.59
N ASN A 53 -5.56 3.08 0.71
CA ASN A 53 -6.70 3.51 1.51
C ASN A 53 -6.97 2.49 2.60
N ALA A 54 -7.20 2.95 3.83
CA ALA A 54 -7.47 2.07 4.96
C ALA A 54 -8.65 2.59 5.79
N ASP A 55 -9.18 1.73 6.63
CA ASP A 55 -10.27 2.05 7.55
C ASP A 55 -9.77 2.65 8.87
N ALA A 56 -8.47 2.84 9.00
CA ALA A 56 -7.83 3.47 10.16
C ALA A 56 -6.75 4.45 9.69
N SER A 57 -6.30 5.32 10.59
CA SER A 57 -5.21 6.25 10.29
C SER A 57 -3.94 5.49 9.99
N LEU A 58 -3.32 5.80 8.85
CA LEU A 58 -2.10 5.17 8.39
C LEU A 58 -0.87 5.85 8.99
N GLY A 59 0.18 5.08 9.19
CA GLY A 59 1.47 5.58 9.61
C GLY A 59 2.48 5.60 8.47
N ARG A 60 2.64 4.48 7.78
CA ARG A 60 3.57 4.37 6.66
C ARG A 60 3.22 3.20 5.74
N ALA A 61 3.69 3.29 4.52
CA ALA A 61 3.63 2.20 3.56
C ALA A 61 4.98 2.06 2.87
N GLU A 62 5.37 0.83 2.59
CA GLU A 62 6.53 0.50 1.77
C GLU A 62 6.08 -0.54 0.75
N ILE A 63 6.12 -0.17 -0.53
CA ILE A 63 5.56 -0.97 -1.60
C ILE A 63 6.61 -1.11 -2.70
N MET A 64 6.93 -2.34 -3.06
CA MET A 64 7.82 -2.64 -4.18
C MET A 64 6.98 -2.91 -5.41
N LEU A 65 7.41 -2.33 -6.53
CA LEU A 65 6.68 -2.39 -7.79
C LEU A 65 7.59 -2.92 -8.89
N ALA A 66 6.97 -3.55 -9.87
CA ALA A 66 7.65 -4.00 -11.09
C ALA A 66 6.92 -3.45 -12.32
N TYR A 67 7.68 -3.10 -13.33
CA TYR A 67 7.17 -2.64 -14.63
C TYR A 67 8.10 -3.09 -15.75
N ASP A 68 7.61 -3.05 -16.99
CA ASP A 68 8.42 -3.40 -18.16
C ASP A 68 9.28 -2.20 -18.59
N ALA A 69 10.57 -2.26 -18.30
CA ALA A 69 11.51 -1.20 -18.66
C ALA A 69 11.70 -1.03 -20.17
N ALA A 70 11.28 -2.00 -20.97
CA ALA A 70 11.30 -1.86 -22.43
C ALA A 70 10.11 -1.05 -22.95
N ALA A 71 9.03 -0.98 -22.19
CA ALA A 71 7.83 -0.24 -22.55
C ALA A 71 7.73 1.13 -21.88
N LEU A 72 8.28 1.26 -20.69
CA LEU A 72 8.18 2.46 -19.86
C LEU A 72 9.55 2.82 -19.29
N GLU A 73 9.84 4.12 -19.33
CA GLU A 73 11.03 4.68 -18.67
C GLU A 73 10.55 5.47 -17.46
N PHE A 74 11.00 5.12 -16.28
CA PHE A 74 10.68 5.87 -15.06
C PHE A 74 11.45 7.19 -15.06
N ILE A 75 10.73 8.29 -14.87
CA ILE A 75 11.32 9.64 -14.89
C ILE A 75 11.49 10.17 -13.49
N GLU A 76 10.39 10.23 -12.74
CA GLU A 76 10.39 10.74 -11.37
C GLU A 76 9.14 10.28 -10.64
N GLY A 77 9.14 10.42 -9.33
CA GLY A 77 7.99 10.12 -8.51
C GLY A 77 7.98 10.90 -7.22
N ASN A 78 6.79 11.05 -6.64
CA ASN A 78 6.63 11.59 -5.30
C ASN A 78 6.64 10.40 -4.33
N SER A 79 7.69 10.34 -3.52
CA SER A 79 7.96 9.23 -2.58
C SER A 79 8.14 7.89 -3.30
N VAL A 80 8.55 7.91 -4.55
CA VAL A 80 8.84 6.74 -5.37
C VAL A 80 10.22 6.90 -6.00
N GLU A 81 11.03 5.88 -5.90
CA GLU A 81 12.39 5.86 -6.45
C GLU A 81 12.68 4.52 -7.12
N GLY A 82 13.68 4.51 -7.98
CA GLY A 82 14.13 3.31 -8.65
C GLY A 82 14.32 3.52 -10.14
N GLY A 83 14.15 2.45 -10.90
CA GLY A 83 14.35 2.40 -12.35
C GLY A 83 14.68 1.01 -12.80
N ALA A 84 14.89 0.84 -14.12
CA ALA A 84 15.24 -0.44 -14.71
C ALA A 84 14.25 -1.58 -14.38
N GLY A 85 12.96 -1.26 -14.30
CA GLY A 85 11.91 -2.25 -14.09
C GLY A 85 11.47 -2.44 -12.65
N ALA A 86 12.13 -1.80 -11.68
CA ALA A 86 11.79 -1.93 -10.26
C ALA A 86 11.70 -0.58 -9.57
N LEU A 87 10.64 -0.38 -8.80
CA LEU A 87 10.41 0.84 -8.04
C LEU A 87 10.14 0.52 -6.58
N ARG A 88 10.48 1.46 -5.72
CA ARG A 88 10.16 1.44 -4.30
C ARG A 88 9.37 2.70 -3.95
N ALA A 89 8.17 2.51 -3.45
CA ALA A 89 7.35 3.59 -2.93
C ALA A 89 7.34 3.49 -1.41
N HIS A 90 7.71 4.58 -0.73
CA HIS A 90 7.67 4.60 0.73
C HIS A 90 7.30 5.99 1.22
N GLY A 91 6.44 6.04 2.19
CA GLY A 91 5.99 7.29 2.74
C GLY A 91 4.79 7.11 3.67
N GLY A 92 4.28 8.22 4.15
CA GLY A 92 3.13 8.28 5.03
C GLY A 92 2.04 9.17 4.48
N PRO A 93 0.90 9.24 5.19
CA PRO A 93 -0.22 10.07 4.77
C PRO A 93 0.08 11.55 4.99
N ASP A 94 -0.60 12.41 4.23
CA ASP A 94 -0.61 13.83 4.50
C ASP A 94 -1.45 14.15 5.75
N ALA A 95 -1.08 15.23 6.45
CA ALA A 95 -1.73 15.60 7.70
C ALA A 95 -3.25 15.82 7.59
N GLY A 96 -3.74 16.18 6.42
CA GLY A 96 -5.16 16.40 6.17
C GLY A 96 -5.95 15.17 5.77
N ASP A 97 -5.29 14.03 5.52
CA ASP A 97 -5.94 12.81 5.04
C ASP A 97 -5.18 11.58 5.52
N LEU A 98 -5.39 11.22 6.78
CA LEU A 98 -4.62 10.16 7.43
C LEU A 98 -4.98 8.74 6.99
N LYS A 99 -6.10 8.57 6.30
CA LYS A 99 -6.55 7.24 5.83
C LYS A 99 -6.10 6.91 4.41
N ASN A 100 -5.39 7.83 3.76
CA ASN A 100 -4.90 7.64 2.41
C ASN A 100 -3.43 8.01 2.31
N ILE A 101 -2.68 7.22 1.55
CA ILE A 101 -1.32 7.56 1.12
C ILE A 101 -1.33 7.52 -0.40
N VAL A 102 -0.92 8.62 -1.03
CA VAL A 102 -0.88 8.72 -2.48
C VAL A 102 0.56 8.81 -2.96
N PHE A 103 0.90 7.93 -3.88
CA PHE A 103 2.19 7.94 -4.57
C PHE A 103 1.95 8.28 -6.04
N THR A 104 2.76 9.16 -6.58
CA THR A 104 2.69 9.54 -8.00
C THR A 104 3.97 9.13 -8.69
N MET A 105 3.83 8.53 -9.85
CA MET A 105 4.93 8.06 -10.70
C MET A 105 4.78 8.64 -12.09
N LYS A 106 5.86 9.12 -12.66
CA LYS A 106 5.87 9.62 -14.04
C LYS A 106 6.77 8.75 -14.89
N PHE A 107 6.23 8.30 -16.02
CA PHE A 107 6.91 7.47 -16.98
C PHE A 107 6.90 8.13 -18.37
N ARG A 108 7.87 7.76 -19.18
CA ARG A 108 7.84 8.01 -20.62
C ARG A 108 7.51 6.71 -21.35
N ALA A 109 6.54 6.76 -22.23
CA ALA A 109 6.15 5.60 -23.04
C ALA A 109 7.14 5.36 -24.16
N LEU A 110 7.65 4.13 -24.28
CA LEU A 110 8.71 3.78 -25.24
C LEU A 110 8.22 2.98 -26.42
N LYS A 111 7.18 2.17 -26.27
CA LYS A 111 6.61 1.35 -27.34
C LYS A 111 5.10 1.24 -27.21
N PRO A 112 4.37 1.02 -28.32
CA PRO A 112 2.93 0.87 -28.27
C PRO A 112 2.50 -0.45 -27.63
N GLY A 113 1.27 -0.50 -27.14
CA GLY A 113 0.67 -1.66 -26.52
C GLY A 113 0.16 -1.36 -25.13
N THR A 114 -0.06 -2.37 -24.34
CA THR A 114 -0.42 -2.24 -22.94
C THR A 114 0.76 -2.64 -22.07
N SER A 115 0.98 -1.90 -20.99
CA SER A 115 2.02 -2.22 -20.03
C SER A 115 1.42 -2.12 -18.62
N GLN A 116 1.89 -2.98 -17.73
CA GLN A 116 1.35 -3.05 -16.38
C GLN A 116 2.40 -2.71 -15.34
N ILE A 117 1.95 -2.05 -14.27
CA ILE A 117 2.73 -1.87 -13.05
C ILE A 117 2.10 -2.76 -11.99
N THR A 118 2.88 -3.66 -11.44
CA THR A 118 2.40 -4.65 -10.47
C THR A 118 3.11 -4.51 -9.13
N ILE A 119 2.42 -4.91 -8.07
CA ILE A 119 2.98 -4.93 -6.72
C ILE A 119 3.71 -6.26 -6.52
N THR A 120 4.98 -6.20 -6.16
CA THR A 120 5.78 -7.40 -5.86
C THR A 120 5.92 -7.65 -4.36
N SER A 121 5.80 -6.58 -3.56
CA SER A 121 5.85 -6.66 -2.09
C SER A 121 5.14 -5.44 -1.52
N CYS A 122 4.42 -5.61 -0.42
CA CYS A 122 3.79 -4.48 0.22
C CYS A 122 3.78 -4.65 1.73
N GLU A 123 4.16 -3.58 2.43
CA GLU A 123 4.09 -3.48 3.89
C GLU A 123 3.41 -2.15 4.22
N VAL A 124 2.28 -2.23 4.90
CA VAL A 124 1.52 -1.05 5.31
C VAL A 124 1.28 -1.14 6.81
N TYR A 125 1.56 -0.05 7.50
CA TYR A 125 1.39 0.05 8.95
C TYR A 125 0.47 1.22 9.28
N ASP A 126 -0.33 1.03 10.33
CA ASP A 126 -1.18 2.09 10.85
C ASP A 126 -0.37 3.06 11.72
N ASN A 127 -1.07 4.05 12.27
CA ASN A 127 -0.44 5.07 13.12
C ASN A 127 0.12 4.51 14.44
N ASP A 128 -0.32 3.33 14.85
CA ASP A 128 0.16 2.63 16.04
C ASP A 128 1.21 1.57 15.71
N THR A 129 1.78 1.61 14.52
CA THR A 129 2.80 0.68 14.00
C THR A 129 2.33 -0.77 13.88
N GLN A 130 1.00 -0.98 13.82
CA GLN A 130 0.42 -2.30 13.58
C GLN A 130 0.27 -2.54 12.08
N ALA A 131 0.46 -3.79 11.66
CA ALA A 131 0.31 -4.15 10.26
C ALA A 131 -1.15 -3.98 9.81
N VAL A 132 -1.33 -3.36 8.64
CA VAL A 132 -2.64 -3.23 7.99
C VAL A 132 -2.80 -4.41 7.03
N THR A 133 -3.94 -5.10 7.12
CA THR A 133 -4.26 -6.18 6.18
C THR A 133 -4.72 -5.59 4.87
N ILE A 134 -4.01 -5.88 3.79
CA ILE A 134 -4.38 -5.40 2.45
C ILE A 134 -5.29 -6.44 1.79
N SER A 135 -6.57 -6.10 1.65
CA SER A 135 -7.59 -6.99 1.08
C SER A 135 -7.59 -6.99 -0.44
N HIS A 136 -7.04 -5.95 -1.06
CA HIS A 136 -6.97 -5.83 -2.51
C HIS A 136 -5.70 -5.10 -2.92
N GLN A 137 -4.93 -5.72 -3.80
CA GLN A 137 -3.76 -5.12 -4.42
C GLN A 137 -4.07 -4.94 -5.90
N GLY A 138 -4.23 -3.68 -6.32
CA GLY A 138 -4.50 -3.35 -7.70
C GLY A 138 -3.29 -3.49 -8.60
N THR A 139 -3.52 -3.29 -9.88
CA THR A 139 -2.49 -3.24 -10.93
C THR A 139 -2.83 -2.04 -11.80
N SER A 140 -1.82 -1.30 -12.24
CA SER A 140 -2.03 -0.24 -13.22
C SER A 140 -1.85 -0.82 -14.62
N THR A 141 -2.80 -0.55 -15.50
CA THR A 141 -2.70 -0.87 -16.93
C THR A 141 -2.56 0.44 -17.69
N ILE A 142 -1.43 0.63 -18.34
CA ILE A 142 -1.14 1.81 -19.16
C ILE A 142 -1.31 1.41 -20.62
N THR A 143 -2.22 2.10 -21.32
CA THR A 143 -2.44 1.89 -22.74
C THR A 143 -1.65 2.91 -23.53
N ILE A 144 -0.74 2.44 -24.38
CA ILE A 144 0.18 3.27 -25.15
C ILE A 144 -0.19 3.16 -26.62
N ALA A 145 -0.67 4.26 -27.18
CA ALA A 145 -0.97 4.31 -28.61
C ALA A 145 0.31 4.52 -29.42
N GLY A 146 0.39 3.83 -30.57
CA GLY A 146 1.50 4.02 -31.49
C GLY A 146 1.33 5.25 -32.36
N THR A 147 2.43 5.84 -32.75
CA THR A 147 2.44 6.94 -33.72
C THR A 147 2.56 6.47 -35.16
N GLU A 148 2.72 5.19 -35.37
CA GLU A 148 3.01 4.59 -36.67
C GLU A 148 1.88 4.64 -37.68
N SER A 149 0.64 4.75 -37.17
CA SER A 149 -0.52 4.91 -38.06
C SER A 149 -0.42 6.13 -38.96
N ILE A 150 0.37 7.12 -38.56
CA ILE A 150 0.62 8.33 -39.35
C ILE A 150 1.59 8.06 -40.48
N ALA A 151 2.57 7.21 -40.23
CA ALA A 151 3.58 6.87 -41.24
C ALA A 151 3.06 5.92 -42.33
N ALA A 152 2.03 5.17 -42.05
CA ALA A 152 1.39 4.24 -42.95
C ALA A 152 0.51 4.93 -44.01
N GLY A 153 0.23 6.19 -43.78
CA GLY A 153 -0.57 7.01 -44.70
C GLY A 153 0.14 7.34 -46.01
#